data_5f5cffe17f566ba6f48a5937e5d5aee4
#
_entry.id   5f5cffe17f566ba6f48a5937e5d5aee4
#
_cell.length_a   1.000
_cell.length_b   1.000
_cell.length_c   1.000
_cell.angle_alpha   90.00
_cell.angle_beta   90.00
_cell.angle_gamma   90.00
#
_symmetry.space_group_name_H-M   'P 1'
#
loop_
_entity.id
_entity.type
_entity.pdbx_description
1 polymer ?
#
loop_
_entity_poly.entity_id
_entity_poly.type
_entity_poly.pdbx_seq_one_letter_code
_entity_poly.pdbx_strand_id
1 'polypeptide(L)'
;MKIKNLTLTLCTTLLLASFAGHAKEVKIGMAIDDLRLERWQKDRDIFVKKAESLGAEVFVQSANGNEATQMSQIENMINRGVDVLVIIPYNGQVLSNVVKEAKQEGIKVLAYDRMINNADIDYYISFDNEKVGELQAKSLSAKVPQGK
;
A
#
# COMPACT_ATOMS: atom_id res chain seq x y z
N MET A 1 39.66 -0.78 -72.74
CA MET A 1 39.64 -1.63 -71.51
C MET A 1 38.71 -0.96 -70.52
N LYS A 2 37.50 -1.54 -70.27
CA LYS A 2 36.41 -0.89 -69.52
C LYS A 2 36.50 -1.38 -68.07
N ILE A 3 36.73 -0.45 -67.10
CA ILE A 3 36.68 -0.75 -65.65
C ILE A 3 35.25 -0.55 -65.19
N LYS A 4 34.65 -1.63 -64.69
CA LYS A 4 33.31 -1.63 -64.12
C LYS A 4 33.38 -1.12 -62.67
N ASN A 5 32.68 -0.06 -62.40
CA ASN A 5 32.47 0.46 -61.05
C ASN A 5 31.55 -0.48 -60.27
N LEU A 6 32.11 -1.09 -59.24
CA LEU A 6 31.35 -1.89 -58.25
C LEU A 6 30.89 -0.96 -57.15
N THR A 7 29.63 -0.57 -57.20
CA THR A 7 28.97 0.18 -56.13
C THR A 7 28.64 -0.73 -54.97
N LEU A 8 29.37 -0.58 -53.88
CA LEU A 8 29.13 -1.29 -52.63
C LEU A 8 28.03 -0.56 -51.86
N THR A 9 26.81 -1.08 -51.94
CA THR A 9 25.66 -0.57 -51.18
C THR A 9 25.78 -1.08 -49.75
N LEU A 10 26.19 -0.20 -48.82
CA LEU A 10 26.26 -0.46 -47.38
C LEU A 10 24.85 -0.35 -46.80
N CYS A 11 24.16 -1.49 -46.62
CA CYS A 11 22.90 -1.57 -45.88
C CYS A 11 23.17 -1.35 -44.39
N THR A 12 22.97 -0.13 -43.94
CA THR A 12 22.94 0.23 -42.51
C THR A 12 21.61 -0.25 -41.92
N THR A 13 21.55 -1.45 -41.42
CA THR A 13 20.40 -1.93 -40.58
C THR A 13 20.45 -1.20 -39.24
N LEU A 14 19.60 -0.18 -39.10
CA LEU A 14 19.37 0.52 -37.86
C LEU A 14 18.62 -0.44 -36.90
N LEU A 15 19.37 -1.10 -36.00
CA LEU A 15 18.79 -1.85 -34.87
C LEU A 15 18.15 -0.82 -33.91
N LEU A 16 16.86 -0.56 -34.11
CA LEU A 16 16.01 0.06 -33.09
C LEU A 16 15.89 -0.95 -31.92
N ALA A 17 16.86 -0.90 -31.00
CA ALA A 17 16.72 -1.53 -29.70
C ALA A 17 15.56 -0.85 -29.00
N SER A 18 14.38 -1.47 -29.07
CA SER A 18 13.22 -1.11 -28.25
C SER A 18 13.63 -1.33 -26.79
N PHE A 19 14.06 -0.29 -26.11
CA PHE A 19 14.08 -0.24 -24.66
C PHE A 19 12.62 -0.30 -24.20
N ALA A 20 12.06 -1.50 -24.15
CA ALA A 20 10.89 -1.76 -23.34
C ALA A 20 11.35 -1.56 -21.90
N GLY A 21 11.27 -0.31 -21.42
CA GLY A 21 11.45 0.00 -20.02
C GLY A 21 10.42 -0.81 -19.27
N HIS A 22 10.85 -1.90 -18.65
CA HIS A 22 10.02 -2.57 -17.65
C HIS A 22 9.80 -1.54 -16.54
N ALA A 23 8.60 -1.01 -16.45
CA ALA A 23 8.22 -0.24 -15.29
C ALA A 23 8.52 -1.11 -14.06
N LYS A 24 9.32 -0.60 -13.13
CA LYS A 24 9.64 -1.32 -11.89
C LYS A 24 8.33 -1.74 -11.25
N GLU A 25 8.17 -3.03 -10.98
CA GLU A 25 7.02 -3.55 -10.27
C GLU A 25 6.96 -2.92 -8.88
N VAL A 26 5.83 -2.29 -8.55
CA VAL A 26 5.62 -1.65 -7.24
C VAL A 26 5.40 -2.72 -6.20
N LYS A 27 6.18 -2.69 -5.12
CA LYS A 27 6.07 -3.60 -3.98
C LYS A 27 5.30 -2.93 -2.84
N ILE A 28 4.22 -3.57 -2.41
CA ILE A 28 3.36 -3.05 -1.34
C ILE A 28 3.40 -4.00 -0.15
N GLY A 29 3.79 -3.49 1.01
CA GLY A 29 3.63 -4.18 2.28
C GLY A 29 2.30 -3.82 2.92
N MET A 30 1.44 -4.80 3.25
CA MET A 30 0.18 -4.59 3.95
C MET A 30 0.24 -5.23 5.34
N ALA A 31 0.36 -4.39 6.37
CA ALA A 31 0.42 -4.79 7.78
C ALA A 31 -0.96 -4.63 8.44
N ILE A 32 -1.60 -5.74 8.75
CA ILE A 32 -2.96 -5.79 9.28
C ILE A 32 -2.94 -6.17 10.77
N ASP A 33 -3.77 -5.50 11.56
CA ASP A 33 -3.90 -5.75 13.01
C ASP A 33 -4.34 -7.18 13.32
N ASP A 34 -5.46 -7.63 12.75
CA ASP A 34 -6.02 -8.93 13.06
C ASP A 34 -6.94 -9.48 11.96
N LEU A 35 -6.46 -10.45 11.19
CA LEU A 35 -7.25 -11.11 10.14
C LEU A 35 -8.33 -12.07 10.66
N ARG A 36 -8.47 -12.27 11.97
CA ARG A 36 -9.63 -12.98 12.53
C ARG A 36 -10.93 -12.17 12.39
N LEU A 37 -10.82 -10.85 12.18
CA LEU A 37 -11.96 -9.98 11.90
C LEU A 37 -12.34 -10.08 10.42
N GLU A 38 -13.57 -10.53 10.15
CA GLU A 38 -14.10 -10.76 8.79
C GLU A 38 -13.98 -9.51 7.90
N ARG A 39 -14.15 -8.32 8.46
CA ARG A 39 -13.99 -7.06 7.75
C ARG A 39 -12.61 -6.96 7.11
N TRP A 40 -11.54 -7.21 7.89
CA TRP A 40 -10.18 -7.10 7.39
C TRP A 40 -9.82 -8.14 6.35
N GLN A 41 -10.46 -9.32 6.40
CA GLN A 41 -10.30 -10.32 5.34
C GLN A 41 -10.86 -9.80 4.02
N LYS A 42 -12.05 -9.20 4.03
CA LYS A 42 -12.70 -8.63 2.84
C LYS A 42 -11.91 -7.45 2.28
N ASP A 43 -11.50 -6.53 3.14
CA ASP A 43 -10.73 -5.34 2.74
C ASP A 43 -9.39 -5.75 2.13
N ARG A 44 -8.68 -6.70 2.76
CA ARG A 44 -7.45 -7.30 2.23
C ARG A 44 -7.67 -7.89 0.83
N ASP A 45 -8.68 -8.73 0.66
CA ASP A 45 -8.91 -9.45 -0.59
C ASP A 45 -9.22 -8.49 -1.74
N ILE A 46 -10.02 -7.45 -1.48
CA ILE A 46 -10.32 -6.40 -2.45
C ILE A 46 -9.08 -5.60 -2.79
N PHE A 47 -8.30 -5.20 -1.78
CA PHE A 47 -7.08 -4.43 -1.95
C PHE A 47 -6.04 -5.20 -2.77
N VAL A 48 -5.72 -6.43 -2.35
CA VAL A 48 -4.73 -7.29 -3.01
C VAL A 48 -5.10 -7.52 -4.47
N LYS A 49 -6.34 -7.98 -4.72
CA LYS A 49 -6.83 -8.21 -6.08
C LYS A 49 -6.72 -6.96 -6.96
N LYS A 50 -7.02 -5.78 -6.40
CA LYS A 50 -6.92 -4.53 -7.17
C LYS A 50 -5.48 -4.14 -7.43
N ALA A 51 -4.61 -4.20 -6.43
CA ALA A 51 -3.20 -3.86 -6.56
C ALA A 51 -2.50 -4.77 -7.58
N GLU A 52 -2.68 -6.09 -7.49
CA GLU A 52 -2.13 -7.06 -8.44
C GLU A 52 -2.66 -6.83 -9.87
N SER A 53 -3.94 -6.48 -10.02
CA SER A 53 -4.50 -6.14 -11.34
C SER A 53 -3.87 -4.89 -11.97
N LEU A 54 -3.20 -4.08 -11.18
CA LEU A 54 -2.45 -2.90 -11.60
C LEU A 54 -0.94 -3.16 -11.75
N GLY A 55 -0.51 -4.41 -11.58
CA GLY A 55 0.89 -4.84 -11.72
C GLY A 55 1.75 -4.60 -10.48
N ALA A 56 1.15 -4.52 -9.28
CA ALA A 56 1.90 -4.45 -8.03
C ALA A 56 2.04 -5.85 -7.40
N GLU A 57 3.16 -6.07 -6.69
CA GLU A 57 3.36 -7.20 -5.80
C GLU A 57 2.91 -6.83 -4.39
N VAL A 58 2.11 -7.66 -3.71
CA VAL A 58 1.57 -7.34 -2.38
C VAL A 58 2.00 -8.38 -1.34
N PHE A 59 2.66 -7.92 -0.29
CA PHE A 59 3.05 -8.74 0.87
C PHE A 59 2.11 -8.45 2.03
N VAL A 60 1.27 -9.40 2.40
CA VAL A 60 0.33 -9.26 3.52
C VAL A 60 0.85 -9.96 4.76
N GLN A 61 0.80 -9.29 5.90
CA GLN A 61 1.05 -9.89 7.21
C GLN A 61 0.00 -9.44 8.22
N SER A 62 -0.39 -10.35 9.13
CA SER A 62 -1.33 -10.09 10.21
C SER A 62 -0.65 -10.22 11.56
N ALA A 63 -0.82 -9.22 12.40
CA ALA A 63 -0.26 -9.21 13.74
C ALA A 63 -1.07 -10.05 14.74
N ASN A 64 -2.28 -10.49 14.38
CA ASN A 64 -3.19 -11.26 15.24
C ASN A 64 -3.46 -10.58 16.60
N GLY A 65 -3.56 -9.24 16.59
CA GLY A 65 -3.81 -8.45 17.79
C GLY A 65 -2.59 -8.28 18.69
N ASN A 66 -1.37 -8.40 18.15
CA ASN A 66 -0.15 -8.21 18.92
C ASN A 66 0.67 -7.04 18.37
N GLU A 67 0.91 -6.05 19.22
CA GLU A 67 1.61 -4.81 18.89
C GLU A 67 3.07 -5.04 18.46
N ALA A 68 3.82 -5.81 19.26
CA ALA A 68 5.23 -6.09 18.97
C ALA A 68 5.38 -6.89 17.67
N THR A 69 4.46 -7.83 17.42
CA THR A 69 4.43 -8.58 16.17
C THR A 69 4.19 -7.65 14.99
N GLN A 70 3.26 -6.67 15.09
CA GLN A 70 3.00 -5.73 14.01
C GLN A 70 4.23 -4.87 13.71
N MET A 71 4.91 -4.37 14.74
CA MET A 71 6.15 -3.60 14.57
C MET A 71 7.21 -4.41 13.83
N SER A 72 7.51 -5.62 14.29
CA SER A 72 8.50 -6.49 13.64
C SER A 72 8.13 -6.85 12.19
N GLN A 73 6.85 -6.99 11.91
CA GLN A 73 6.36 -7.25 10.54
C GLN A 73 6.59 -6.04 9.63
N ILE A 74 6.35 -4.83 10.12
CA ILE A 74 6.61 -3.59 9.37
C ILE A 74 8.11 -3.43 9.12
N GLU A 75 8.96 -3.62 10.12
CA GLU A 75 10.43 -3.62 9.98
C GLU A 75 10.89 -4.63 8.92
N ASN A 76 10.33 -5.83 8.91
CA ASN A 76 10.62 -6.84 7.89
C ASN A 76 10.22 -6.41 6.49
N MET A 77 9.09 -5.70 6.34
CA MET A 77 8.66 -5.13 5.04
C MET A 77 9.60 -4.01 4.57
N ILE A 78 10.05 -3.14 5.49
CA ILE A 78 11.06 -2.12 5.21
C ILE A 78 12.34 -2.78 4.69
N ASN A 79 12.85 -3.77 5.41
CA ASN A 79 14.06 -4.52 5.03
C ASN A 79 13.92 -5.29 3.70
N ARG A 80 12.71 -5.67 3.30
CA ARG A 80 12.42 -6.24 1.98
C ARG A 80 12.43 -5.23 0.85
N GLY A 81 12.49 -3.94 1.17
CA GLY A 81 12.50 -2.86 0.20
C GLY A 81 11.16 -2.71 -0.52
N VAL A 82 10.05 -2.69 0.23
CA VAL A 82 8.75 -2.31 -0.32
C VAL A 82 8.75 -0.83 -0.69
N ASP A 83 7.99 -0.46 -1.69
CA ASP A 83 7.86 0.93 -2.12
C ASP A 83 6.75 1.66 -1.34
N VAL A 84 5.77 0.91 -0.84
CA VAL A 84 4.61 1.42 -0.09
C VAL A 84 4.29 0.52 1.10
N LEU A 85 3.99 1.12 2.24
CA LEU A 85 3.39 0.45 3.40
C LEU A 85 1.93 0.88 3.55
N VAL A 86 1.03 -0.09 3.62
CA VAL A 86 -0.38 0.08 3.99
C VAL A 86 -0.56 -0.54 5.37
N ILE A 87 -0.89 0.27 6.36
CA ILE A 87 -0.93 -0.16 7.75
C ILE A 87 -2.35 0.02 8.29
N ILE A 88 -2.96 -1.07 8.79
CA ILE A 88 -4.12 -1.04 9.67
C ILE A 88 -3.58 -1.16 11.09
N PRO A 89 -3.41 -0.07 11.84
CA PRO A 89 -2.72 -0.11 13.11
C PRO A 89 -3.51 -0.91 14.16
N TYR A 90 -2.85 -1.83 14.87
CA TYR A 90 -3.38 -2.37 16.12
C TYR A 90 -3.38 -1.28 17.20
N ASN A 91 -2.23 -0.64 17.40
CA ASN A 91 -2.07 0.53 18.26
C ASN A 91 -1.33 1.64 17.51
N GLY A 92 -2.07 2.69 17.13
CA GLY A 92 -1.52 3.83 16.38
C GLY A 92 -0.58 4.73 17.20
N GLN A 93 -0.46 4.54 18.53
CA GLN A 93 0.38 5.37 19.38
C GLN A 93 1.87 4.98 19.33
N VAL A 94 2.17 3.73 19.00
CA VAL A 94 3.52 3.18 19.11
C VAL A 94 4.28 3.07 17.78
N LEU A 95 3.61 3.31 16.66
CA LEU A 95 4.18 3.08 15.34
C LEU A 95 4.99 4.26 14.78
N SER A 96 5.10 5.38 15.50
CA SER A 96 5.76 6.59 15.00
C SER A 96 7.23 6.35 14.61
N ASN A 97 7.96 5.54 15.39
CA ASN A 97 9.38 5.27 15.13
C ASN A 97 9.57 4.42 13.85
N VAL A 98 8.82 3.35 13.71
CA VAL A 98 8.92 2.48 12.52
C VAL A 98 8.42 3.19 11.26
N VAL A 99 7.44 4.09 11.38
CA VAL A 99 7.03 4.96 10.26
C VAL A 99 8.16 5.92 9.87
N LYS A 100 8.84 6.51 10.86
CA LYS A 100 10.00 7.37 10.59
C LYS A 100 11.11 6.63 9.86
N GLU A 101 11.38 5.38 10.25
CA GLU A 101 12.34 4.51 9.57
C GLU A 101 11.93 4.27 8.11
N ALA A 102 10.67 3.87 7.87
CA ALA A 102 10.14 3.70 6.51
C ALA A 102 10.30 4.97 5.65
N LYS A 103 10.04 6.14 6.23
CA LYS A 103 10.20 7.42 5.53
C LYS A 103 11.66 7.73 5.20
N GLN A 104 12.61 7.35 6.04
CA GLN A 104 14.04 7.51 5.78
C GLN A 104 14.51 6.66 4.59
N GLU A 105 13.91 5.48 4.42
CA GLU A 105 14.12 4.59 3.26
C GLU A 105 13.32 5.02 2.01
N GLY A 106 12.59 6.15 2.06
CA GLY A 106 11.81 6.67 0.94
C GLY A 106 10.49 5.94 0.71
N ILE A 107 10.07 5.06 1.62
CA ILE A 107 8.85 4.29 1.54
C ILE A 107 7.65 5.19 1.82
N LYS A 108 6.61 5.08 0.99
CA LYS A 108 5.34 5.78 1.22
C LYS A 108 4.49 5.06 2.25
N VAL A 109 3.89 5.81 3.17
CA VAL A 109 3.09 5.22 4.26
C VAL A 109 1.64 5.69 4.18
N LEU A 110 0.73 4.71 4.11
CA LEU A 110 -0.71 4.91 4.16
C LEU A 110 -1.26 4.28 5.43
N ALA A 111 -1.86 5.09 6.30
CA ALA A 111 -2.66 4.61 7.42
C ALA A 111 -4.10 4.34 6.95
N TYR A 112 -4.58 3.12 7.15
CA TYR A 112 -5.91 2.69 6.71
C TYR A 112 -6.83 2.44 7.91
N ASP A 113 -8.02 3.02 7.86
CA ASP A 113 -9.08 2.97 8.88
C ASP A 113 -8.72 3.67 10.20
N ARG A 114 -7.58 3.35 10.81
CA ARG A 114 -7.12 3.95 12.07
C ARG A 114 -5.91 4.85 11.84
N MET A 115 -5.85 5.96 12.58
CA MET A 115 -4.74 6.90 12.48
C MET A 115 -3.48 6.36 13.17
N ILE A 116 -2.31 6.66 12.59
CA ILE A 116 -1.03 6.54 13.28
C ILE A 116 -0.67 7.92 13.83
N ASN A 117 -0.63 8.03 15.15
CA ASN A 117 -0.40 9.32 15.81
C ASN A 117 1.08 9.69 15.85
N ASN A 118 1.36 10.99 15.82
CA ASN A 118 2.73 11.53 15.90
C ASN A 118 3.69 10.95 14.84
N ALA A 119 3.18 10.63 13.64
CA ALA A 119 3.92 10.06 12.54
C ALA A 119 3.71 10.87 11.25
N ASP A 120 4.77 10.98 10.44
CA ASP A 120 4.71 11.61 9.12
C ASP A 120 4.20 10.60 8.07
N ILE A 121 2.89 10.36 8.05
CA ILE A 121 2.25 9.50 7.05
C ILE A 121 1.96 10.29 5.78
N ASP A 122 2.04 9.64 4.61
CA ASP A 122 1.74 10.29 3.31
C ASP A 122 0.24 10.34 3.05
N TYR A 123 -0.51 9.31 3.49
CA TYR A 123 -1.96 9.21 3.25
C TYR A 123 -2.68 8.61 4.45
N TYR A 124 -3.90 9.08 4.65
CA TYR A 124 -4.86 8.49 5.59
C TYR A 124 -6.18 8.25 4.88
N ILE A 125 -6.70 7.03 4.99
CA ILE A 125 -8.00 6.65 4.43
C ILE A 125 -8.85 6.05 5.55
N SER A 126 -10.01 6.65 5.80
CA SER A 126 -10.99 6.18 6.77
C SER A 126 -12.40 6.60 6.37
N PHE A 127 -13.37 6.32 7.22
CA PHE A 127 -14.73 6.80 7.09
C PHE A 127 -14.88 8.18 7.75
N ASP A 128 -15.95 8.90 7.38
CA ASP A 128 -16.42 10.05 8.14
C ASP A 128 -17.07 9.56 9.46
N ASN A 129 -16.21 9.31 10.45
CA ASN A 129 -16.63 8.72 11.73
C ASN A 129 -17.56 9.64 12.54
N GLU A 130 -17.44 10.96 12.37
CA GLU A 130 -18.35 11.93 12.96
C GLU A 130 -19.75 11.75 12.38
N LYS A 131 -19.85 11.65 11.05
CA LYS A 131 -21.11 11.40 10.36
C LYS A 131 -21.73 10.05 10.73
N VAL A 132 -20.92 9.02 10.88
CA VAL A 132 -21.37 7.71 11.37
C VAL A 132 -21.99 7.84 12.77
N GLY A 133 -21.33 8.55 13.69
CA GLY A 133 -21.83 8.81 15.03
C GLY A 133 -23.16 9.59 15.03
N GLU A 134 -23.27 10.64 14.23
CA GLU A 134 -24.52 11.39 14.05
C GLU A 134 -25.68 10.51 13.58
N LEU A 135 -25.43 9.67 12.56
CA LEU A 135 -26.46 8.78 12.00
C LEU A 135 -26.91 7.72 13.01
N GLN A 136 -25.98 7.18 13.79
CA GLN A 136 -26.27 6.24 14.87
C GLN A 136 -27.12 6.89 15.95
N ALA A 137 -26.73 8.07 16.44
CA ALA A 137 -27.47 8.83 17.44
C ALA A 137 -28.88 9.18 16.96
N LYS A 138 -29.02 9.66 15.72
CA LYS A 138 -30.30 9.97 15.11
C LYS A 138 -31.22 8.75 15.01
N SER A 139 -30.66 7.59 14.60
CA SER A 139 -31.44 6.35 14.51
C SER A 139 -31.94 5.88 15.88
N LEU A 140 -31.09 5.95 16.90
CA LEU A 140 -31.46 5.58 18.28
C LEU A 140 -32.49 6.52 18.86
N SER A 141 -32.30 7.84 18.75
CA SER A 141 -33.23 8.84 19.26
C SER A 141 -34.63 8.75 18.63
N ALA A 142 -34.70 8.38 17.34
CA ALA A 142 -35.98 8.14 16.68
C ALA A 142 -36.75 6.91 17.23
N LYS A 143 -35.99 5.88 17.67
CA LYS A 143 -36.57 4.62 18.20
C LYS A 143 -36.84 4.68 19.71
N VAL A 144 -36.08 5.46 20.44
CA VAL A 144 -36.17 5.59 21.91
C VAL A 144 -36.17 7.07 22.29
N PRO A 145 -37.23 7.80 21.94
CA PRO A 145 -37.25 9.27 22.08
C PRO A 145 -37.22 9.75 23.55
N GLN A 146 -37.50 8.88 24.51
CA GLN A 146 -37.49 9.21 25.93
C GLN A 146 -36.33 8.64 26.72
N GLY A 147 -35.32 8.02 26.01
CA GLY A 147 -34.04 7.64 26.62
C GLY A 147 -34.10 6.57 27.70
N LYS A 148 -34.94 5.56 27.54
CA LYS A 148 -35.01 4.43 28.46
C LYS A 148 -34.49 3.14 27.80
#